data_59ae71bf7c59f537bf60bf17cd290308
#
_entry.id   59ae71bf7c59f537bf60bf17cd290308
#
_cell.length_a   1.000
_cell.length_b   1.000
_cell.length_c   1.000
_cell.angle_alpha   90.00
_cell.angle_beta   90.00
_cell.angle_gamma   90.00
#
_symmetry.space_group_name_H-M   'P 1'
#
loop_
_entity.id
_entity.type
_entity.pdbx_description
1 polymer ?
#
loop_
_entity_poly.entity_id
_entity_poly.type
_entity_poly.pdbx_seq_one_letter_code
_entity_poly.pdbx_strand_id
1 'polypeptide(L)'
;SNDDEVCNYLRYRFGYIIKDYSIKGYAFGDALNNNDNYEIIQAGPELFQFFYNFVDDDLIDDFIENSKLYQFDYLLPFNQIWFENYEELNDQEKQHHLVVKVLQRLYAHKYENMIFDDDNPVMGIKNNQTIKENSLISKIEVN
;
A
#
# COMPACT_ATOMS: atom_id res chain seq x y z
N SER A 1 -0.49 25.63 17.33
CA SER A 1 0.14 26.33 16.21
C SER A 1 0.44 25.30 15.12
N ASN A 2 0.62 25.72 13.85
CA ASN A 2 0.99 24.81 12.76
C ASN A 2 2.25 24.01 13.11
N ASP A 3 3.19 24.57 13.85
CA ASP A 3 4.43 23.91 14.28
C ASP A 3 4.16 22.71 15.19
N ASP A 4 3.13 22.76 16.05
CA ASP A 4 2.75 21.64 16.92
C ASP A 4 2.17 20.48 16.11
N GLU A 5 1.43 20.76 15.04
CA GLU A 5 0.85 19.76 14.14
C GLU A 5 1.93 19.04 13.36
N VAL A 6 2.87 19.79 12.79
CA VAL A 6 4.05 19.24 12.09
C VAL A 6 4.88 18.37 13.03
N CYS A 7 5.19 18.86 14.22
CA CYS A 7 5.96 18.09 15.19
C CYS A 7 5.26 16.79 15.62
N ASN A 8 3.94 16.81 15.78
CA ASN A 8 3.17 15.61 16.17
C ASN A 8 3.13 14.60 15.02
N TYR A 9 2.95 15.05 13.78
CA TYR A 9 2.99 14.18 12.61
C TYR A 9 4.35 13.51 12.45
N LEU A 10 5.45 14.27 12.53
CA LEU A 10 6.80 13.72 12.45
C LEU A 10 7.08 12.70 13.56
N ARG A 11 6.64 12.98 14.80
CA ARG A 11 6.75 12.02 15.90
C ARG A 11 5.99 10.73 15.63
N TYR A 12 4.81 10.82 15.04
CA TYR A 12 4.04 9.65 14.63
C TYR A 12 4.80 8.86 13.56
N ARG A 13 5.25 9.51 12.49
CA ARG A 13 5.94 8.86 11.34
C ARG A 13 7.29 8.26 11.70
N PHE A 14 8.02 8.86 12.61
CA PHE A 14 9.29 8.31 13.10
C PHE A 14 9.14 7.31 14.26
N GLY A 15 7.92 6.87 14.55
CA GLY A 15 7.66 5.82 15.54
C GLY A 15 7.84 6.24 16.99
N TYR A 16 7.82 7.53 17.29
CA TYR A 16 7.87 8.02 18.67
C TYR A 16 6.53 7.84 19.41
N ILE A 17 5.41 7.82 18.68
CA ILE A 17 4.06 7.66 19.25
C ILE A 17 3.56 6.25 19.02
N ILE A 18 3.63 5.76 17.78
CA ILE A 18 3.24 4.40 17.39
C ILE A 18 4.39 3.78 16.60
N LYS A 19 4.78 2.57 16.99
CA LYS A 19 5.79 1.80 16.26
C LYS A 19 5.11 0.98 15.18
N ASP A 20 4.72 1.61 14.09
CA ASP A 20 4.26 0.92 12.89
C ASP A 20 5.40 0.87 11.88
N TYR A 21 6.02 -0.28 11.78
CA TYR A 21 7.06 -0.61 10.79
C TYR A 21 6.53 -1.62 9.77
N SER A 22 5.21 -1.76 9.65
CA SER A 22 4.62 -2.70 8.72
C SER A 22 4.81 -2.23 7.29
N ILE A 23 5.28 -3.14 6.44
CA ILE A 23 5.23 -2.96 4.99
C ILE A 23 3.86 -3.44 4.56
N LYS A 24 3.12 -2.57 3.87
CA LYS A 24 1.79 -2.89 3.34
C LYS A 24 1.84 -3.00 1.82
N GLY A 25 0.90 -3.74 1.26
CA GLY A 25 0.71 -3.91 -0.16
C GLY A 25 -0.67 -4.46 -0.46
N TYR A 26 -0.99 -4.62 -1.73
CA TYR A 26 -2.26 -5.15 -2.21
C TYR A 26 -2.16 -6.63 -2.59
N ALA A 27 -3.26 -7.38 -2.44
CA ALA A 27 -3.31 -8.79 -2.82
C ALA A 27 -3.28 -8.98 -4.34
N PHE A 28 -3.86 -8.06 -5.10
CA PHE A 28 -3.98 -8.10 -6.55
C PHE A 28 -3.24 -6.94 -7.20
N GLY A 29 -2.46 -7.22 -8.24
CA GLY A 29 -1.70 -6.22 -8.98
C GLY A 29 -2.42 -5.68 -10.22
N ASP A 30 -3.55 -6.27 -10.61
CA ASP A 30 -4.37 -5.81 -11.73
C ASP A 30 -5.21 -4.60 -11.32
N ALA A 31 -5.39 -3.66 -12.23
CA ALA A 31 -6.21 -2.46 -12.04
C ALA A 31 -5.84 -1.56 -10.84
N LEU A 32 -4.58 -1.62 -10.38
CA LEU A 32 -4.09 -0.72 -9.32
C LEU A 32 -4.24 0.76 -9.68
N ASN A 33 -4.15 1.09 -10.96
CA ASN A 33 -4.36 2.44 -11.49
C ASN A 33 -5.80 2.96 -11.37
N ASN A 34 -6.75 2.09 -11.03
CA ASN A 34 -8.14 2.47 -10.75
C ASN A 34 -8.41 2.67 -9.25
N ASN A 35 -7.38 2.53 -8.42
CA ASN A 35 -7.47 2.73 -6.98
C ASN A 35 -7.21 4.21 -6.65
N ASP A 36 -8.05 4.80 -5.82
CA ASP A 36 -7.91 6.20 -5.37
C ASP A 36 -6.53 6.47 -4.74
N ASN A 37 -5.95 5.46 -4.07
CA ASN A 37 -4.62 5.58 -3.50
C ASN A 37 -3.49 5.61 -4.54
N TYR A 38 -3.75 5.22 -5.78
CA TYR A 38 -2.73 5.21 -6.83
C TYR A 38 -2.29 6.64 -7.19
N GLU A 39 -3.23 7.57 -7.33
CA GLU A 39 -2.92 8.98 -7.55
C GLU A 39 -2.12 9.57 -6.39
N ILE A 40 -2.47 9.16 -5.17
CA ILE A 40 -1.76 9.56 -3.95
C ILE A 40 -0.31 9.05 -3.98
N ILE A 41 -0.09 7.80 -4.39
CA ILE A 41 1.25 7.20 -4.49
C ILE A 41 2.07 7.88 -5.60
N GLN A 42 1.45 8.22 -6.73
CA GLN A 42 2.10 8.94 -7.82
C GLN A 42 2.52 10.35 -7.42
N ALA A 43 1.73 11.03 -6.60
CA ALA A 43 2.06 12.37 -6.10
C ALA A 43 3.27 12.40 -5.14
N GLY A 44 3.86 11.24 -4.86
CA GLY A 44 5.06 11.12 -4.04
C GLY A 44 4.81 10.57 -2.64
N PRO A 45 5.84 10.50 -1.81
CA PRO A 45 5.74 10.03 -0.44
C PRO A 45 4.71 10.83 0.35
N GLU A 46 3.92 10.15 1.19
CA GLU A 46 2.93 10.78 2.08
C GLU A 46 3.52 11.95 2.90
N LEU A 47 4.81 11.88 3.20
CA LEU A 47 5.55 12.96 3.85
C LEU A 47 5.51 14.25 3.02
N PHE A 48 5.65 14.17 1.70
CA PHE A 48 5.58 15.33 0.81
C PHE A 48 4.18 15.90 0.75
N GLN A 49 3.16 15.05 0.70
CA GLN A 49 1.76 15.50 0.72
C GLN A 49 1.41 16.22 2.02
N PHE A 50 1.94 15.76 3.16
CA PHE A 50 1.77 16.46 4.41
C PHE A 50 2.45 17.84 4.40
N PHE A 51 3.62 17.93 3.81
CA PHE A 51 4.37 19.19 3.71
C PHE A 51 3.90 20.10 2.58
N TYR A 52 2.99 19.67 1.70
CA TYR A 52 2.46 20.46 0.59
C TYR A 52 2.04 21.88 1.00
N ASN A 53 1.41 22.03 2.16
CA ASN A 53 1.00 23.32 2.70
C ASN A 53 2.14 24.14 3.33
N PHE A 54 3.34 23.59 3.45
CA PHE A 54 4.49 24.19 4.14
C PHE A 54 5.73 24.29 3.27
N VAL A 55 5.74 23.64 2.13
CA VAL A 55 6.86 23.56 1.19
C VAL A 55 6.40 24.11 -0.15
N ASP A 56 7.33 24.66 -0.89
CA ASP A 56 7.09 25.23 -2.23
C ASP A 56 6.53 24.16 -3.18
N ASP A 57 5.51 24.52 -3.96
CA ASP A 57 4.88 23.62 -4.95
C ASP A 57 5.92 23.09 -5.96
N ASP A 58 6.95 23.85 -6.27
CA ASP A 58 8.04 23.48 -7.17
C ASP A 58 8.75 22.19 -6.73
N LEU A 59 8.80 21.87 -5.43
CA LEU A 59 9.48 20.65 -4.92
C LEU A 59 8.70 19.38 -5.28
N ILE A 60 7.38 19.45 -5.27
CA ILE A 60 6.53 18.28 -5.61
C ILE A 60 6.58 18.04 -7.10
N ASP A 61 6.48 19.09 -7.89
CA ASP A 61 6.58 18.99 -9.34
C ASP A 61 7.97 18.45 -9.76
N ASP A 62 9.06 18.94 -9.16
CA ASP A 62 10.41 18.40 -9.37
C ASP A 62 10.54 16.94 -8.98
N PHE A 63 9.90 16.52 -7.88
CA PHE A 63 9.86 15.10 -7.49
C PHE A 63 9.11 14.26 -8.52
N ILE A 64 7.93 14.66 -8.96
CA ILE A 64 7.12 13.91 -9.95
C ILE A 64 7.87 13.81 -11.27
N GLU A 65 8.49 14.89 -11.74
CA GLU A 65 9.26 14.89 -13.00
C GLU A 65 10.53 14.01 -12.94
N ASN A 66 11.18 13.93 -11.80
CA ASN A 66 12.48 13.27 -11.65
C ASN A 66 12.42 11.92 -10.92
N SER A 67 11.23 11.48 -10.44
CA SER A 67 11.06 10.19 -9.81
C SER A 67 10.50 9.14 -10.76
N LYS A 68 10.60 7.87 -10.34
CA LYS A 68 10.02 6.72 -11.03
C LYS A 68 9.22 5.89 -10.06
N LEU A 69 8.03 5.52 -10.45
CA LEU A 69 7.19 4.61 -9.69
C LEU A 69 7.50 3.15 -10.06
N TYR A 70 7.64 2.29 -9.07
CA TYR A 70 7.86 0.86 -9.26
C TYR A 70 6.83 0.05 -8.50
N GLN A 71 6.28 -0.95 -9.17
CA GLN A 71 5.53 -2.03 -8.54
C GLN A 71 6.49 -3.18 -8.23
N PHE A 72 6.40 -3.72 -7.02
CA PHE A 72 7.14 -4.89 -6.58
C PHE A 72 6.15 -5.98 -6.20
N ASP A 73 6.26 -7.15 -6.82
CA ASP A 73 5.43 -8.30 -6.52
C ASP A 73 6.21 -9.30 -5.67
N TYR A 74 5.61 -9.75 -4.57
CA TYR A 74 6.23 -10.67 -3.63
C TYR A 74 5.38 -11.92 -3.42
N LEU A 75 6.04 -13.07 -3.26
CA LEU A 75 5.41 -14.30 -2.79
C LEU A 75 5.69 -14.49 -1.31
N LEU A 76 4.65 -14.41 -0.49
CA LEU A 76 4.77 -14.51 0.96
C LEU A 76 3.88 -15.63 1.52
N PRO A 77 4.35 -16.38 2.54
CA PRO A 77 3.53 -17.36 3.23
C PRO A 77 2.42 -16.69 4.06
N PHE A 78 1.25 -17.32 4.15
CA PHE A 78 0.11 -16.80 4.92
C PHE A 78 0.41 -16.51 6.39
N ASN A 79 1.28 -17.29 7.01
CA ASN A 79 1.67 -17.09 8.41
C ASN A 79 2.52 -15.83 8.65
N GLN A 80 3.04 -15.20 7.59
CA GLN A 80 3.83 -13.97 7.68
C GLN A 80 3.00 -12.70 7.41
N ILE A 81 1.78 -12.85 6.90
CA ILE A 81 0.91 -11.72 6.55
C ILE A 81 -0.28 -11.58 7.50
N TRP A 82 -0.84 -10.39 7.50
CA TRP A 82 -2.15 -10.08 8.05
C TRP A 82 -2.94 -9.26 7.03
N PHE A 83 -4.27 -9.28 7.11
CA PHE A 83 -5.14 -8.42 6.31
C PHE A 83 -5.59 -7.22 7.13
N GLU A 84 -5.56 -6.04 6.55
CA GLU A 84 -6.07 -4.83 7.19
C GLU A 84 -7.54 -5.00 7.57
N ASN A 85 -7.89 -4.60 8.80
CA ASN A 85 -9.19 -4.82 9.45
C ASN A 85 -9.52 -6.29 9.80
N TYR A 86 -8.60 -7.24 9.58
CA TYR A 86 -8.77 -8.67 9.84
C TYR A 86 -7.47 -9.29 10.38
N GLU A 87 -6.80 -8.60 11.29
CA GLU A 87 -5.48 -8.97 11.81
C GLU A 87 -5.50 -10.27 12.62
N GLU A 88 -6.66 -10.61 13.20
CA GLU A 88 -6.85 -11.81 14.05
C GLU A 88 -7.07 -13.10 13.28
N LEU A 89 -7.31 -13.05 11.96
CA LEU A 89 -7.60 -14.25 11.17
C LEU A 89 -6.46 -15.27 11.27
N ASN A 90 -6.82 -16.54 11.50
CA ASN A 90 -5.91 -17.66 11.34
C ASN A 90 -5.65 -17.97 9.85
N ASP A 91 -4.69 -18.85 9.56
CA ASP A 91 -4.26 -19.10 8.18
C ASP A 91 -5.37 -19.71 7.30
N GLN A 92 -6.28 -20.49 7.86
CA GLN A 92 -7.42 -21.05 7.12
C GLN A 92 -8.47 -19.97 6.80
N GLU A 93 -8.74 -19.09 7.75
CA GLU A 93 -9.66 -17.95 7.57
C GLU A 93 -9.11 -16.97 6.55
N LYS A 94 -7.80 -16.68 6.55
CA LYS A 94 -7.13 -15.88 5.54
C LYS A 94 -7.27 -16.49 4.14
N GLN A 95 -7.07 -17.81 4.01
CA GLN A 95 -7.26 -18.51 2.75
C GLN A 95 -8.70 -18.36 2.25
N HIS A 96 -9.67 -18.57 3.14
CA HIS A 96 -11.08 -18.40 2.80
C HIS A 96 -11.38 -16.97 2.34
N HIS A 97 -10.92 -15.98 3.10
CA HIS A 97 -11.09 -14.56 2.77
C HIS A 97 -10.52 -14.23 1.38
N LEU A 98 -9.29 -14.66 1.11
CA LEU A 98 -8.64 -14.40 -0.19
C LEU A 98 -9.38 -15.11 -1.35
N VAL A 99 -9.83 -16.36 -1.17
CA VAL A 99 -10.59 -17.08 -2.20
C VAL A 99 -11.89 -16.35 -2.52
N VAL A 100 -12.61 -15.84 -1.52
CA VAL A 100 -13.82 -15.03 -1.74
C VAL A 100 -13.50 -13.79 -2.56
N LYS A 101 -12.42 -13.06 -2.22
CA LYS A 101 -12.01 -11.87 -2.96
C LYS A 101 -11.58 -12.19 -4.40
N VAL A 102 -10.86 -13.30 -4.62
CA VAL A 102 -10.52 -13.78 -5.97
C VAL A 102 -11.79 -14.06 -6.80
N LEU A 103 -12.78 -14.74 -6.22
CA LEU A 103 -14.03 -15.04 -6.92
C LEU A 103 -14.82 -13.77 -7.26
N GLN A 104 -14.90 -12.81 -6.34
CA GLN A 104 -15.51 -11.50 -6.58
C GLN A 104 -14.82 -10.78 -7.74
N ARG A 105 -13.49 -10.75 -7.75
CA ARG A 105 -12.71 -10.09 -8.80
C ARG A 105 -12.87 -10.78 -10.16
N LEU A 106 -12.85 -12.10 -10.20
CA LEU A 106 -13.14 -12.86 -11.43
C LEU A 106 -14.56 -12.60 -11.96
N TYR A 107 -15.52 -12.45 -11.06
CA TYR A 107 -16.89 -12.07 -11.45
C TYR A 107 -16.92 -10.66 -12.05
N ALA A 108 -16.28 -9.69 -11.42
CA ALA A 108 -16.18 -8.33 -11.92
C ALA A 108 -15.52 -8.29 -13.31
N HIS A 109 -14.39 -8.95 -13.50
CA HIS A 109 -13.73 -9.07 -14.81
C HIS A 109 -14.62 -9.65 -15.90
N LYS A 110 -15.50 -10.56 -15.54
CA LYS A 110 -16.36 -11.24 -16.52
C LYS A 110 -17.63 -10.48 -16.87
N TYR A 111 -18.22 -9.78 -15.90
CA TYR A 111 -19.59 -9.25 -16.02
C TYR A 111 -19.68 -7.73 -15.84
N GLU A 112 -18.66 -7.10 -15.33
CA GLU A 112 -18.60 -5.66 -15.08
C GLU A 112 -17.69 -4.99 -16.09
N ASN A 113 -18.07 -3.80 -16.54
CA ASN A 113 -17.24 -3.04 -17.48
C ASN A 113 -16.08 -2.29 -16.80
N MET A 114 -16.08 -2.25 -15.49
CA MET A 114 -15.10 -1.53 -14.70
C MET A 114 -14.81 -2.28 -13.40
N ILE A 115 -13.54 -2.44 -13.07
CA ILE A 115 -13.10 -3.04 -11.83
C ILE A 115 -12.73 -1.90 -10.90
N PHE A 116 -13.42 -1.82 -9.77
CA PHE A 116 -13.03 -0.95 -8.68
C PHE A 116 -12.04 -1.67 -7.78
N ASP A 117 -10.99 -0.98 -7.37
CA ASP A 117 -9.97 -1.60 -6.53
C ASP A 117 -10.26 -1.49 -5.02
N ASP A 118 -11.40 -0.91 -4.64
CA ASP A 118 -11.84 -0.76 -3.23
C ASP A 118 -11.96 -2.10 -2.50
N ASP A 119 -12.16 -3.19 -3.28
CA ASP A 119 -12.22 -4.56 -2.76
C ASP A 119 -10.86 -5.29 -2.74
N ASN A 120 -9.78 -4.64 -3.16
CA ASN A 120 -8.46 -5.25 -3.16
C ASN A 120 -7.94 -5.34 -1.72
N PRO A 121 -7.76 -6.54 -1.16
CA PRO A 121 -7.31 -6.67 0.22
C PRO A 121 -5.94 -6.02 0.43
N VAL A 122 -5.89 -5.10 1.37
CA VAL A 122 -4.61 -4.57 1.86
C VAL A 122 -4.01 -5.59 2.80
N MET A 123 -2.77 -5.98 2.52
CA MET A 123 -2.02 -6.93 3.31
C MET A 123 -0.81 -6.26 3.94
N GLY A 124 -0.52 -6.59 5.18
CA GLY A 124 0.69 -6.19 5.87
C GLY A 124 1.56 -7.39 6.24
N ILE A 125 2.85 -7.12 6.46
CA ILE A 125 3.78 -8.12 7.00
C ILE A 125 3.77 -7.99 8.51
N LYS A 126 3.70 -9.12 9.21
CA LYS A 126 3.72 -9.15 10.67
C LYS A 126 5.01 -8.51 11.21
N ASN A 127 4.86 -7.78 12.30
CA ASN A 127 6.00 -7.20 13.00
C ASN A 127 7.10 -8.24 13.25
N ASN A 128 8.34 -7.82 13.09
CA ASN A 128 9.53 -8.67 13.21
C ASN A 128 9.72 -9.71 12.07
N GLN A 129 8.94 -9.66 11.02
CA GLN A 129 9.19 -10.42 9.80
C GLN A 129 9.94 -9.55 8.78
N THR A 130 10.79 -10.19 8.01
CA THR A 130 11.56 -9.53 6.93
C THR A 130 11.22 -10.19 5.61
N ILE A 131 10.96 -9.37 4.60
CA ILE A 131 10.85 -9.88 3.22
C ILE A 131 12.25 -10.33 2.79
N LYS A 132 12.37 -11.59 2.43
CA LYS A 132 13.62 -12.13 1.89
C LYS A 132 13.73 -11.76 0.41
N GLU A 133 14.94 -11.53 -0.05
CA GLU A 133 15.22 -11.19 -1.45
C GLU A 133 14.63 -12.23 -2.44
N ASN A 134 14.69 -13.51 -2.09
CA ASN A 134 14.13 -14.58 -2.91
C ASN A 134 12.59 -14.65 -2.93
N SER A 135 11.91 -13.82 -2.16
CA SER A 135 10.45 -13.66 -2.21
C SER A 135 10.01 -12.67 -3.29
N LEU A 136 10.91 -11.86 -3.85
CA LEU A 136 10.61 -10.95 -4.94
C LEU A 136 10.38 -11.74 -6.23
N ILE A 137 9.20 -11.58 -6.84
CA ILE A 137 8.83 -12.22 -8.11
C ILE A 137 9.12 -11.28 -9.27
N SER A 138 8.70 -10.04 -9.16
CA SER A 138 8.86 -9.05 -10.22
C SER A 138 9.09 -7.64 -9.68
N LYS A 139 9.72 -6.83 -10.52
CA LYS A 139 9.83 -5.38 -10.39
C LYS A 139 9.46 -4.76 -11.72
N ILE A 140 8.43 -3.93 -11.74
CA ILE A 140 7.90 -3.29 -12.94
C ILE A 140 7.95 -1.79 -12.73
N GLU A 141 8.51 -1.05 -13.69
CA GLU A 141 8.37 0.42 -13.73
C GLU A 141 6.96 0.72 -14.24
N VAL A 142 6.22 1.52 -13.48
CA VAL A 142 4.83 1.89 -13.79
C VAL A 142 4.85 3.31 -14.30
N ASN A 143 4.33 3.50 -15.51
CA ASN A 143 4.27 4.79 -16.21
C ASN A 143 2.91 5.44 -16.03
#